data_9ddf08bfeadb9bbf040933ab294c69f4
#
_entry.id   9ddf08bfeadb9bbf040933ab294c69f4
#
_cell.length_a   1.000
_cell.length_b   1.000
_cell.length_c   1.000
_cell.angle_alpha   90.00
_cell.angle_beta   90.00
_cell.angle_gamma   90.00
#
_symmetry.space_group_name_H-M   'P 1'
#
loop_
_entity.id
_entity.type
_entity.pdbx_description
1 polymer ?
#
loop_
_entity_poly.entity_id
_entity_poly.type
_entity_poly.pdbx_seq_one_letter_code
_entity_poly.pdbx_strand_id
1 'polypeptide(L)'
;MDLRTQLATRFHIENIRELLHYIKEDERLREEIYRLIFDEDDVVSYQALWVCTHFSKPEVEWLTLKQDELIDAALTCPHSGKRRMLLNLAQVREIF
;
A
#
# COMPACT_ATOMS: atom_id res chain seq x y z
N MET A 1 -0.16 19.07 -0.82
CA MET A 1 0.92 18.07 -0.78
C MET A 1 0.62 16.98 -1.80
N ASP A 2 1.52 16.80 -2.76
CA ASP A 2 1.34 15.76 -3.78
C ASP A 2 1.97 14.46 -3.31
N LEU A 3 1.13 13.53 -2.90
CA LEU A 3 1.55 12.25 -2.35
C LEU A 3 2.35 11.43 -3.37
N ARG A 4 1.90 11.43 -4.62
CA ARG A 4 2.58 10.71 -5.68
C ARG A 4 4.02 11.21 -5.87
N THR A 5 4.21 12.51 -5.87
CA THR A 5 5.54 13.12 -5.99
C THR A 5 6.42 12.73 -4.79
N GLN A 6 5.87 12.72 -3.59
CA GLN A 6 6.62 12.31 -2.40
C GLN A 6 7.09 10.86 -2.51
N LEU A 7 6.22 9.97 -2.97
CA LEU A 7 6.58 8.56 -3.11
C LEU A 7 7.56 8.31 -4.24
N ALA A 8 7.56 9.18 -5.26
CA ALA A 8 8.48 9.05 -6.39
C ALA A 8 9.90 9.53 -6.04
N THR A 9 10.05 10.29 -4.95
CA THR A 9 11.35 10.77 -4.51
C THR A 9 11.92 9.87 -3.42
N ARG A 10 13.06 10.28 -2.83
CA ARG A 10 13.69 9.51 -1.76
C ARG A 10 12.79 9.46 -0.54
N PHE A 11 12.44 8.25 -0.09
CA PHE A 11 11.45 8.05 0.95
C PHE A 11 12.03 7.15 2.04
N HIS A 12 12.06 7.64 3.28
CA HIS A 12 12.66 6.95 4.43
C HIS A 12 11.58 6.49 5.41
N ILE A 13 11.98 5.59 6.32
CA ILE A 13 11.07 5.06 7.35
C ILE A 13 10.46 6.18 8.21
N GLU A 14 11.19 7.25 8.44
CA GLU A 14 10.70 8.40 9.20
C GLU A 14 9.52 9.07 8.48
N ASN A 15 9.59 9.14 7.16
CA ASN A 15 8.50 9.68 6.34
C ASN A 15 7.26 8.80 6.43
N ILE A 16 7.45 7.47 6.51
CA ILE A 16 6.34 6.53 6.67
C ILE A 16 5.62 6.76 7.99
N ARG A 17 6.36 6.92 9.08
CA ARG A 17 5.76 7.14 10.41
C ARG A 17 4.92 8.41 10.44
N GLU A 18 5.43 9.48 9.86
CA GLU A 18 4.71 10.74 9.77
C GLU A 18 3.45 10.58 8.92
N LEU A 19 3.58 9.95 7.77
CA LEU A 19 2.47 9.72 6.87
C LEU A 19 1.39 8.84 7.52
N LEU A 20 1.79 7.80 8.24
CA LEU A 20 0.84 6.93 8.93
C LEU A 20 0.04 7.68 9.99
N HIS A 21 0.67 8.65 10.65
CA HIS A 21 -0.03 9.49 11.60
C HIS A 21 -1.19 10.25 10.95
N TYR A 22 -0.96 10.82 9.78
CA TYR A 22 -2.00 11.51 9.02
C TYR A 22 -3.04 10.57 8.45
N ILE A 23 -2.63 9.39 8.02
CA ILE A 23 -3.55 8.39 7.47
C ILE A 23 -4.60 7.94 8.49
N LYS A 24 -4.22 7.83 9.76
CA LYS A 24 -5.15 7.44 10.81
C LYS A 24 -6.28 8.43 10.97
N GLU A 25 -6.02 9.69 10.73
CA GLU A 25 -7.00 10.75 10.92
C GLU A 25 -7.71 11.17 9.63
N ASP A 26 -7.18 10.78 8.47
CA ASP A 26 -7.73 11.21 7.18
C ASP A 26 -7.95 10.02 6.26
N GLU A 27 -9.20 9.63 6.11
CA GLU A 27 -9.61 8.53 5.25
C GLU A 27 -9.26 8.79 3.78
N ARG A 28 -9.24 10.05 3.36
CA ARG A 28 -8.90 10.40 1.98
C ARG A 28 -7.45 10.05 1.66
N LEU A 29 -6.55 10.28 2.61
CA LEU A 29 -5.15 9.90 2.44
C LEU A 29 -4.97 8.40 2.32
N ARG A 30 -5.75 7.64 3.10
CA ARG A 30 -5.74 6.19 3.03
C ARG A 30 -6.15 5.71 1.64
N GLU A 31 -7.20 6.25 1.09
CA GLU A 31 -7.66 5.90 -0.24
C GLU A 31 -6.66 6.31 -1.31
N GLU A 32 -6.04 7.47 -1.15
CA GLU A 32 -5.04 7.95 -2.10
C GLU A 32 -3.83 7.02 -2.12
N ILE A 33 -3.33 6.60 -0.97
CA ILE A 33 -2.24 5.62 -0.88
C ILE A 33 -2.64 4.32 -1.54
N TYR A 34 -3.86 3.86 -1.29
CA TYR A 34 -4.35 2.63 -1.90
C TYR A 34 -4.35 2.70 -3.42
N ARG A 35 -4.81 3.81 -3.98
CA ARG A 35 -4.81 4.00 -5.43
C ARG A 35 -3.40 4.01 -6.01
N LEU A 36 -2.45 4.55 -5.28
CA LEU A 36 -1.07 4.62 -5.73
C LEU A 36 -0.38 3.26 -5.80
N ILE A 37 -0.94 2.25 -5.13
CA ILE A 37 -0.47 0.87 -5.27
C ILE A 37 -0.57 0.42 -6.73
N PHE A 38 -1.55 0.92 -7.46
CA PHE A 38 -1.80 0.55 -8.84
C PHE A 38 -1.22 1.54 -9.85
N ASP A 39 -0.37 2.48 -9.39
CA ASP A 39 0.25 3.46 -10.26
C ASP A 39 1.16 2.76 -11.28
N GLU A 40 1.21 3.30 -12.49
CA GLU A 40 2.04 2.76 -13.56
C GLU A 40 3.53 2.94 -13.31
N ASP A 41 3.92 3.87 -12.45
CA ASP A 41 5.31 4.06 -12.05
C ASP A 41 5.65 3.05 -10.97
N ASP A 42 6.58 2.14 -11.26
CA ASP A 42 6.97 1.07 -10.35
C ASP A 42 7.52 1.59 -9.01
N VAL A 43 8.23 2.71 -9.02
CA VAL A 43 8.76 3.30 -7.78
C VAL A 43 7.61 3.76 -6.89
N VAL A 44 6.67 4.50 -7.46
CA VAL A 44 5.50 4.99 -6.74
C VAL A 44 4.68 3.82 -6.19
N SER A 45 4.40 2.84 -7.03
CA SER A 45 3.64 1.66 -6.65
C SER A 45 4.32 0.89 -5.52
N TYR A 46 5.61 0.66 -5.62
CA TYR A 46 6.37 -0.07 -4.61
C TYR A 46 6.37 0.68 -3.27
N GLN A 47 6.59 1.98 -3.30
CA GLN A 47 6.60 2.77 -2.07
C GLN A 47 5.22 2.83 -1.42
N ALA A 48 4.16 2.91 -2.21
CA ALA A 48 2.80 2.87 -1.69
C ALA A 48 2.53 1.53 -0.98
N LEU A 49 2.96 0.42 -1.57
CA LEU A 49 2.85 -0.89 -0.94
C LEU A 49 3.64 -0.94 0.37
N TRP A 50 4.83 -0.37 0.38
CA TRP A 50 5.66 -0.34 1.58
C TRP A 50 4.97 0.41 2.71
N VAL A 51 4.34 1.55 2.40
CA VAL A 51 3.55 2.30 3.39
C VAL A 51 2.42 1.41 3.94
N CYS A 52 1.70 0.72 3.06
CA CYS A 52 0.59 -0.13 3.47
C CYS A 52 1.04 -1.29 4.37
N THR A 53 2.26 -1.80 4.20
CA THR A 53 2.76 -2.88 5.06
C THR A 53 2.97 -2.43 6.49
N HIS A 54 2.99 -1.12 6.74
CA HIS A 54 3.14 -0.55 8.08
C HIS A 54 1.81 -0.11 8.68
N PHE A 55 0.68 -0.42 8.03
CA PHE A 55 -0.64 -0.08 8.55
C PHE A 55 -0.88 -0.77 9.89
N SER A 56 -1.56 -0.06 10.79
CA SER A 56 -2.00 -0.64 12.05
C SER A 56 -3.32 -1.40 11.83
N LYS A 57 -3.80 -2.06 12.89
CA LYS A 57 -4.95 -2.96 12.78
C LYS A 57 -6.19 -2.36 12.11
N PRO A 58 -6.65 -1.14 12.46
CA PRO A 58 -7.83 -0.58 11.82
C PRO A 58 -7.69 -0.40 10.31
N GLU A 59 -6.51 0.03 9.86
CA GLU A 59 -6.24 0.22 8.44
C GLU A 59 -6.12 -1.12 7.71
N VAL A 60 -5.58 -2.13 8.38
CA VAL A 60 -5.50 -3.48 7.81
C VAL A 60 -6.91 -4.06 7.63
N GLU A 61 -7.80 -3.85 8.59
CA GLU A 61 -9.18 -4.28 8.47
C GLU A 61 -9.88 -3.60 7.30
N TRP A 62 -9.59 -2.32 7.07
CA TRP A 62 -10.10 -1.61 5.91
C TRP A 62 -9.59 -2.22 4.60
N LEU A 63 -8.31 -2.62 4.55
CA LEU A 63 -7.74 -3.27 3.38
C LEU A 63 -8.38 -4.63 3.09
N THR A 64 -8.88 -5.30 4.12
CA THR A 64 -9.56 -6.58 3.95
C THR A 64 -10.79 -6.44 3.05
N LEU A 65 -11.45 -5.28 3.09
CA LEU A 65 -12.57 -4.98 2.21
C LEU A 65 -12.16 -4.90 0.74
N LYS A 66 -10.87 -4.72 0.48
CA LYS A 66 -10.29 -4.62 -0.86
C LYS A 66 -9.58 -5.90 -1.28
N GLN A 67 -9.79 -6.98 -0.55
CA GLN A 67 -9.05 -8.23 -0.74
C GLN A 67 -9.09 -8.74 -2.18
N ASP A 68 -10.26 -8.73 -2.79
CA ASP A 68 -10.41 -9.24 -4.15
C ASP A 68 -9.56 -8.45 -5.15
N GLU A 69 -9.56 -7.13 -5.04
CA GLU A 69 -8.75 -6.27 -5.89
C GLU A 69 -7.26 -6.53 -5.71
N LEU A 70 -6.84 -6.71 -4.44
CA LEU A 70 -5.44 -6.96 -4.12
C LEU A 70 -4.97 -8.30 -4.68
N ILE A 71 -5.80 -9.33 -4.58
CA ILE A 71 -5.49 -10.65 -5.11
C ILE A 71 -5.39 -10.59 -6.62
N ASP A 72 -6.35 -9.96 -7.29
CA ASP A 72 -6.31 -9.81 -8.74
C ASP A 72 -5.04 -9.08 -9.20
N ALA A 73 -4.68 -8.02 -8.50
CA ALA A 73 -3.46 -7.27 -8.81
C ALA A 73 -2.23 -8.14 -8.63
N ALA A 74 -2.18 -8.97 -7.60
CA ALA A 74 -1.06 -9.86 -7.33
C ALA A 74 -0.92 -10.91 -8.44
N LEU A 75 -2.03 -11.48 -8.88
CA LEU A 75 -2.03 -12.52 -9.91
C LEU A 75 -1.54 -12.01 -11.27
N THR A 76 -1.76 -10.72 -11.55
CA THR A 76 -1.35 -10.12 -12.83
C THR A 76 -0.03 -9.38 -12.73
N CYS A 77 0.54 -9.23 -11.54
CA CYS A 77 1.76 -8.47 -11.33
C CYS A 77 3.01 -9.28 -11.72
N PRO A 78 3.83 -8.78 -12.66
CA PRO A 78 5.05 -9.49 -13.06
C PRO A 78 6.20 -9.32 -12.06
N HIS A 79 6.10 -8.35 -11.15
CA HIS A 79 7.15 -8.06 -10.18
C HIS A 79 6.95 -8.88 -8.92
N SER A 80 7.85 -9.84 -8.66
CA SER A 80 7.70 -10.79 -7.55
C SER A 80 7.64 -10.11 -6.16
N GLY A 81 8.43 -9.07 -5.96
CA GLY A 81 8.41 -8.33 -4.69
C GLY A 81 7.09 -7.65 -4.42
N LYS A 82 6.52 -7.00 -5.44
CA LYS A 82 5.21 -6.37 -5.32
C LYS A 82 4.11 -7.41 -5.13
N ARG A 83 4.20 -8.52 -5.85
CA ARG A 83 3.23 -9.61 -5.71
C ARG A 83 3.17 -10.11 -4.27
N ARG A 84 4.33 -10.33 -3.65
CA ARG A 84 4.41 -10.78 -2.27
C ARG A 84 3.74 -9.80 -1.32
N MET A 85 4.02 -8.51 -1.48
CA MET A 85 3.43 -7.48 -0.64
C MET A 85 1.91 -7.40 -0.83
N LEU A 86 1.44 -7.50 -2.07
CA LEU A 86 0.01 -7.50 -2.36
C LEU A 86 -0.70 -8.67 -1.68
N LEU A 87 -0.12 -9.86 -1.73
CA LEU A 87 -0.68 -11.03 -1.08
C LEU A 87 -0.69 -10.88 0.45
N ASN A 88 0.35 -10.27 1.00
CA ASN A 88 0.39 -9.99 2.44
C ASN A 88 -0.71 -9.02 2.85
N LEU A 89 -0.93 -7.98 2.06
CA LEU A 89 -1.99 -7.01 2.34
C LEU A 89 -3.38 -7.65 2.25
N ALA A 90 -3.55 -8.60 1.34
CA ALA A 90 -4.79 -9.33 1.19
C ALA A 90 -4.97 -10.42 2.27
N GLN A 91 -3.97 -10.61 3.12
CA GLN A 91 -3.96 -11.59 4.21
C GLN A 91 -4.15 -13.03 3.72
N VAL A 92 -3.63 -13.33 2.53
CA VAL A 92 -3.73 -14.65 1.93
C VAL A 92 -2.80 -15.66 2.62
N ARG A 93 -1.80 -15.16 3.32
CA ARG A 93 -0.79 -15.98 3.99
C ARG A 93 -1.37 -17.04 4.95
N GLU A 94 -2.58 -16.83 5.45
CA GLU A 94 -3.22 -17.77 6.35
C GLU A 94 -3.79 -18.99 5.63
N ILE A 95 -3.84 -18.94 4.32
CA ILE A 95 -4.37 -20.02 3.49
C ILE A 95 -3.29 -21.06 3.19
N PHE A 96 -2.04 -20.67 3.38
CA PHE A 96 -0.90 -21.53 3.04
C PHE A 96 -0.23 -22.17 4.25
#